data_44f159ba6d71e3cd7f3a96ed691fc0cc
#
_entry.id   44f159ba6d71e3cd7f3a96ed691fc0cc
#
_cell.length_a   1.000
_cell.length_b   1.000
_cell.length_c   1.000
_cell.angle_alpha   90.00
_cell.angle_beta   90.00
_cell.angle_gamma   90.00
#
_symmetry.space_group_name_H-M   'P 1'
#
loop_
_entity.id
_entity.type
_entity.pdbx_description
1 polymer ?
#
loop_
_entity_poly.entity_id
_entity_poly.type
_entity_poly.pdbx_seq_one_letter_code
_entity_poly.pdbx_strand_id
1 'polypeptide(L)'
;MLFGSVEKDASTPTERTAYDLVVTVMGPRADMVTRRKERKFGIWINTDYRQFLQVPSYLALFANRPFEEITSPDIARRQQLGLNNVLLTQRVGTDYADVVPNDAFRSAFIRLRMQRGLYREDPAAVTFLTPTLFRTGIPLPAEVPIGTYDVEIKLFANGAFVTKTETAFEIVKVGFEQFVATTARQNGLDYGLVMGTIALMTGWMASIVFRKD
;
A
#
# COMPACT_ATOMS: atom_id res chain seq x y z
N MET A 1 7.03 7.51 -8.49
CA MET A 1 6.72 8.93 -8.29
C MET A 1 5.39 9.23 -8.93
N LEU A 2 4.55 10.02 -8.29
CA LEU A 2 3.27 10.51 -8.79
C LEU A 2 3.40 12.00 -9.07
N PHE A 3 2.88 12.44 -10.22
CA PHE A 3 2.78 13.84 -10.63
C PHE A 3 1.32 14.13 -10.93
N GLY A 4 0.88 15.36 -10.64
CA GLY A 4 -0.46 15.81 -10.97
C GLY A 4 -0.54 17.32 -11.05
N SER A 5 -1.58 17.81 -11.73
CA SER A 5 -1.87 19.24 -11.82
C SER A 5 -3.27 19.55 -11.28
N VAL A 6 -3.37 20.68 -10.60
CA VAL A 6 -4.65 21.25 -10.18
C VAL A 6 -5.09 22.22 -11.26
N GLU A 7 -6.13 21.85 -11.99
CA GLU A 7 -6.73 22.74 -12.99
C GLU A 7 -7.87 23.56 -12.36
N LYS A 8 -7.90 24.84 -12.69
CA LYS A 8 -9.00 25.71 -12.26
C LYS A 8 -10.13 25.58 -13.26
N ASP A 9 -11.31 25.26 -12.74
CA ASP A 9 -12.52 25.38 -13.55
C ASP A 9 -12.88 26.87 -13.74
N ALA A 10 -13.47 27.22 -14.89
CA ALA A 10 -13.89 28.57 -15.22
C ALA A 10 -14.87 29.19 -14.21
N SER A 11 -15.57 28.34 -13.44
CA SER A 11 -16.48 28.73 -12.37
C SER A 11 -15.79 28.96 -11.01
N THR A 12 -14.47 28.72 -10.89
CA THR A 12 -13.77 28.84 -9.61
C THR A 12 -13.40 30.31 -9.34
N PRO A 13 -13.79 30.89 -8.19
CA PRO A 13 -13.42 32.27 -7.84
C PRO A 13 -11.90 32.44 -7.83
N THR A 14 -11.43 33.54 -8.36
CA THR A 14 -10.02 33.85 -8.65
C THR A 14 -9.11 33.95 -7.41
N GLU A 15 -9.68 34.00 -6.20
CA GLU A 15 -8.97 34.33 -4.95
C GLU A 15 -8.56 33.13 -4.08
N ARG A 16 -8.47 31.92 -4.62
CA ARG A 16 -7.92 30.80 -3.82
C ARG A 16 -6.40 30.81 -3.88
N THR A 17 -5.79 31.36 -2.85
CA THR A 17 -4.34 31.61 -2.80
C THR A 17 -3.51 30.39 -2.38
N ALA A 18 -4.09 29.40 -1.76
CA ALA A 18 -3.37 28.17 -1.34
C ALA A 18 -4.27 26.94 -1.44
N TYR A 19 -3.73 25.89 -2.06
CA TYR A 19 -4.34 24.58 -2.09
C TYR A 19 -3.57 23.63 -1.18
N ASP A 20 -4.30 22.74 -0.53
CA ASP A 20 -3.75 21.62 0.19
C ASP A 20 -4.13 20.33 -0.49
N LEU A 21 -3.20 19.40 -0.52
CA LEU A 21 -3.37 18.10 -1.16
C LEU A 21 -3.08 16.98 -0.17
N VAL A 22 -3.98 16.01 -0.18
CA VAL A 22 -3.77 14.73 0.50
C VAL A 22 -3.88 13.60 -0.52
N VAL A 23 -2.83 12.82 -0.60
CA VAL A 23 -2.75 11.64 -1.47
C VAL A 23 -2.83 10.40 -0.58
N THR A 24 -3.85 9.59 -0.78
CA THR A 24 -4.04 8.30 -0.10
C THR A 24 -3.78 7.18 -1.09
N VAL A 25 -2.88 6.26 -0.75
CA VAL A 25 -2.55 5.08 -1.56
C VAL A 25 -2.99 3.85 -0.81
N MET A 26 -3.86 3.05 -1.42
CA MET A 26 -4.43 1.84 -0.84
C MET A 26 -4.07 0.62 -1.69
N GLY A 27 -3.42 -0.37 -1.10
CA GLY A 27 -3.14 -1.66 -1.74
C GLY A 27 -4.33 -2.61 -1.71
N PRO A 28 -4.19 -3.79 -2.32
CA PRO A 28 -5.24 -4.82 -2.35
C PRO A 28 -5.80 -5.08 -0.96
N ARG A 29 -7.11 -5.26 -0.87
CA ARG A 29 -7.80 -5.52 0.40
C ARG A 29 -7.69 -7.00 0.77
N ALA A 30 -7.48 -7.25 2.07
CA ALA A 30 -7.39 -8.60 2.61
C ALA A 30 -7.91 -8.67 4.05
N ASP A 31 -8.33 -9.85 4.45
CA ASP A 31 -8.67 -10.12 5.85
C ASP A 31 -7.42 -10.38 6.66
N MET A 32 -7.31 -9.73 7.80
CA MET A 32 -6.12 -9.81 8.65
C MET A 32 -6.49 -10.07 10.10
N VAL A 33 -5.61 -10.80 10.82
CA VAL A 33 -5.82 -11.14 12.22
C VAL A 33 -4.69 -10.57 13.07
N THR A 34 -5.08 -9.84 14.12
CA THR A 34 -4.17 -9.42 15.19
C THR A 34 -4.41 -10.26 16.42
N ARG A 35 -3.33 -10.82 16.97
CA ARG A 35 -3.39 -11.70 18.16
C ARG A 35 -2.67 -11.03 19.33
N ARG A 36 -3.30 -11.12 20.50
CA ARG A 36 -2.70 -10.72 21.78
C ARG A 36 -2.00 -11.91 22.39
N LYS A 37 -0.71 -11.74 22.70
CA LYS A 37 0.08 -12.74 23.43
C LYS A 37 0.21 -12.33 24.88
N GLU A 38 0.04 -13.30 25.78
CA GLU A 38 0.31 -13.15 27.21
C GLU A 38 1.23 -14.25 27.69
N ARG A 39 2.06 -13.93 28.69
CA ARG A 39 2.94 -14.91 29.32
C ARG A 39 2.19 -15.60 30.45
N LYS A 40 1.91 -16.91 30.32
CA LYS A 40 1.31 -17.75 31.35
C LYS A 40 2.24 -18.93 31.62
N PHE A 41 2.55 -19.17 32.87
CA PHE A 41 3.45 -20.26 33.31
C PHE A 41 4.81 -20.27 32.58
N GLY A 42 5.35 -19.09 32.29
CA GLY A 42 6.64 -18.95 31.60
C GLY A 42 6.62 -19.04 30.07
N ILE A 43 5.51 -19.44 29.44
CA ILE A 43 5.34 -19.56 28.00
C ILE A 43 4.43 -18.46 27.44
N TRP A 44 4.68 -18.05 26.18
CA TRP A 44 3.84 -17.09 25.48
C TRP A 44 2.70 -17.81 24.77
N ILE A 45 1.45 -17.50 25.14
CA ILE A 45 0.25 -18.05 24.52
C ILE A 45 -0.61 -16.94 23.92
N ASN A 46 -1.35 -17.26 22.85
CA ASN A 46 -2.34 -16.36 22.28
C ASN A 46 -3.61 -16.42 23.15
N THR A 47 -3.96 -15.30 23.79
CA THR A 47 -5.11 -15.23 24.72
C THR A 47 -6.34 -14.63 24.05
N ASP A 48 -6.14 -13.77 23.07
CA ASP A 48 -7.23 -13.10 22.37
C ASP A 48 -6.82 -12.74 20.94
N TYR A 49 -7.80 -12.52 20.06
CA TYR A 49 -7.56 -12.13 18.69
C TYR A 49 -8.67 -11.21 18.17
N ARG A 50 -8.34 -10.43 17.15
CA ARG A 50 -9.30 -9.60 16.42
C ARG A 50 -9.08 -9.77 14.93
N GLN A 51 -10.17 -10.02 14.20
CA GLN A 51 -10.15 -10.10 12.74
C GLN A 51 -10.54 -8.75 12.15
N PHE A 52 -9.69 -8.22 11.30
CA PHE A 52 -9.93 -7.03 10.49
C PHE A 52 -10.31 -7.48 9.08
N LEU A 53 -11.47 -7.01 8.60
CA LEU A 53 -12.07 -7.47 7.35
C LEU A 53 -11.82 -6.46 6.25
N GLN A 54 -11.41 -6.96 5.07
CA GLN A 54 -11.23 -6.16 3.86
C GLN A 54 -10.42 -4.88 4.10
N VAL A 55 -9.38 -4.99 4.92
CA VAL A 55 -8.49 -3.86 5.18
C VAL A 55 -7.39 -3.78 4.14
N PRO A 56 -6.93 -2.56 3.75
CA PRO A 56 -5.88 -2.43 2.77
C PRO A 56 -4.59 -3.09 3.24
N SER A 57 -3.96 -3.86 2.36
CA SER A 57 -2.68 -4.51 2.63
C SER A 57 -1.50 -3.53 2.70
N TYR A 58 -1.64 -2.40 2.04
CA TYR A 58 -0.76 -1.25 2.08
C TYR A 58 -1.61 0.01 2.21
N LEU A 59 -1.19 0.95 3.04
CA LEU A 59 -1.88 2.22 3.23
C LEU A 59 -0.86 3.33 3.48
N ALA A 60 -0.83 4.31 2.60
CA ALA A 60 0.02 5.47 2.77
C ALA A 60 -0.78 6.75 2.58
N LEU A 61 -0.62 7.68 3.51
CA LEU A 61 -1.22 9.00 3.46
C LEU A 61 -0.10 10.04 3.37
N PHE A 62 -0.13 10.83 2.33
CA PHE A 62 0.84 11.87 2.04
C PHE A 62 0.13 13.21 1.95
N ALA A 63 0.71 14.25 2.53
CA ALA A 63 0.16 15.60 2.47
C ALA A 63 1.27 16.62 2.18
N ASN A 64 0.90 17.85 1.89
CA ASN A 64 1.83 18.97 1.73
C ASN A 64 2.09 19.71 3.06
N ARG A 65 1.27 19.47 4.09
CA ARG A 65 1.44 19.95 5.46
C ARG A 65 0.67 19.07 6.45
N PRO A 66 0.83 19.26 7.77
CA PRO A 66 0.13 18.47 8.79
C PRO A 66 -1.38 18.48 8.59
N PHE A 67 -2.03 17.32 8.78
CA PHE A 67 -3.48 17.17 8.51
C PHE A 67 -4.35 18.10 9.37
N GLU A 68 -3.90 18.40 10.57
CA GLU A 68 -4.56 19.31 11.50
C GLU A 68 -4.58 20.77 11.01
N GLU A 69 -3.62 21.12 10.16
CA GLU A 69 -3.51 22.45 9.54
C GLU A 69 -4.29 22.55 8.23
N ILE A 70 -4.57 21.40 7.60
CA ILE A 70 -5.29 21.34 6.32
C ILE A 70 -6.78 21.60 6.51
N THR A 71 -7.38 20.99 7.55
CA THR A 71 -8.83 21.06 7.73
C THR A 71 -9.24 20.80 9.19
N SER A 72 -10.53 21.04 9.48
CA SER A 72 -11.07 20.77 10.82
C SER A 72 -11.08 19.26 11.14
N PRO A 73 -11.04 18.90 12.45
CA PRO A 73 -11.08 17.49 12.87
C PRO A 73 -12.30 16.70 12.37
N ASP A 74 -13.45 17.38 12.20
CA ASP A 74 -14.67 16.76 11.69
C ASP A 74 -14.56 16.38 10.20
N ILE A 75 -13.99 17.27 9.39
CA ILE A 75 -13.74 17.00 7.97
C ILE A 75 -12.64 15.96 7.85
N ALA A 76 -11.58 16.04 8.65
CA ALA A 76 -10.51 15.06 8.67
C ALA A 76 -11.03 13.64 8.93
N ARG A 77 -11.95 13.48 9.90
CA ARG A 77 -12.61 12.17 10.16
C ARG A 77 -13.47 11.71 8.99
N ARG A 78 -14.31 12.59 8.43
CA ARG A 78 -15.17 12.24 7.27
C ARG A 78 -14.37 11.87 6.04
N GLN A 79 -13.25 12.54 5.81
CA GLN A 79 -12.35 12.31 4.69
C GLN A 79 -11.26 11.29 4.99
N GLN A 80 -11.26 10.67 6.18
CA GLN A 80 -10.29 9.66 6.64
C GLN A 80 -8.84 10.16 6.51
N LEU A 81 -8.57 11.40 6.89
CA LEU A 81 -7.22 11.97 6.89
C LEU A 81 -6.46 11.52 8.14
N GLY A 82 -5.30 10.94 7.92
CA GLY A 82 -4.48 10.37 8.99
C GLY A 82 -4.87 8.94 9.34
N LEU A 83 -3.89 8.12 9.73
CA LEU A 83 -4.08 6.70 10.08
C LEU A 83 -5.08 6.48 11.23
N ASN A 84 -5.23 7.47 12.10
CA ASN A 84 -6.19 7.42 13.19
C ASN A 84 -7.65 7.53 12.73
N ASN A 85 -7.90 8.15 11.59
CA ASN A 85 -9.23 8.39 11.05
C ASN A 85 -9.66 7.34 10.00
N VAL A 86 -8.76 6.45 9.58
CA VAL A 86 -9.08 5.41 8.59
C VAL A 86 -10.05 4.40 9.18
N LEU A 87 -11.09 4.04 8.43
CA LEU A 87 -12.04 2.99 8.81
C LEU A 87 -11.39 1.62 8.62
N LEU A 88 -11.34 0.85 9.71
CA LEU A 88 -10.85 -0.52 9.72
C LEU A 88 -11.95 -1.42 10.30
N THR A 89 -12.78 -1.97 9.44
CA THR A 89 -13.88 -2.86 9.85
C THR A 89 -13.32 -4.09 10.55
N GLN A 90 -13.82 -4.40 11.74
CA GLN A 90 -13.40 -5.56 12.52
C GLN A 90 -14.60 -6.41 12.95
N ARG A 91 -14.33 -7.70 13.10
CA ARG A 91 -15.30 -8.65 13.63
C ARG A 91 -15.11 -8.81 15.13
N VAL A 92 -16.19 -8.57 15.87
CA VAL A 92 -16.24 -8.75 17.33
C VAL A 92 -17.28 -9.81 17.64
N GLY A 93 -16.86 -11.06 17.88
CA GLY A 93 -17.79 -12.18 18.01
C GLY A 93 -18.58 -12.42 16.72
N THR A 94 -19.91 -12.35 16.80
CA THR A 94 -20.83 -12.47 15.65
C THR A 94 -21.09 -11.14 14.95
N ASP A 95 -20.75 -10.02 15.60
CA ASP A 95 -21.11 -8.69 15.12
C ASP A 95 -19.96 -8.02 14.36
N TYR A 96 -20.34 -7.15 13.40
CA TYR A 96 -19.42 -6.26 12.73
C TYR A 96 -19.48 -4.92 13.46
N ALA A 97 -18.36 -4.47 13.97
CA ALA A 97 -18.26 -3.17 14.59
C ALA A 97 -17.34 -2.26 13.80
N ASP A 98 -17.79 -1.04 13.54
CA ASP A 98 -16.90 0.03 13.16
C ASP A 98 -15.97 0.32 14.32
N VAL A 99 -14.70 0.52 14.01
CA VAL A 99 -13.67 0.57 15.03
C VAL A 99 -13.76 1.84 15.84
N VAL A 100 -13.95 1.70 17.14
CA VAL A 100 -13.73 2.81 18.08
C VAL A 100 -12.25 3.21 18.01
N PRO A 101 -11.91 4.49 17.82
CA PRO A 101 -10.52 4.95 17.64
C PRO A 101 -9.52 4.49 18.70
N ASN A 102 -9.96 4.27 19.94
CA ASN A 102 -9.12 3.88 21.09
C ASN A 102 -9.07 2.36 21.36
N ASP A 103 -9.46 1.52 20.41
CA ASP A 103 -9.35 0.06 20.57
C ASP A 103 -7.87 -0.38 20.57
N ALA A 104 -7.47 -1.13 21.58
CA ALA A 104 -6.11 -1.65 21.72
C ALA A 104 -5.67 -2.54 20.54
N PHE A 105 -6.59 -3.34 19.97
CA PHE A 105 -6.29 -4.17 18.79
C PHE A 105 -6.08 -3.33 17.54
N ARG A 106 -6.88 -2.26 17.36
CA ARG A 106 -6.68 -1.30 16.28
C ARG A 106 -5.31 -0.63 16.37
N SER A 107 -4.99 -0.08 17.52
CA SER A 107 -3.73 0.59 17.76
C SER A 107 -2.53 -0.35 17.55
N ALA A 108 -2.64 -1.60 18.02
CA ALA A 108 -1.63 -2.62 17.78
C ALA A 108 -1.52 -3.00 16.29
N PHE A 109 -2.65 -3.13 15.58
CA PHE A 109 -2.69 -3.42 14.16
C PHE A 109 -1.96 -2.33 13.37
N ILE A 110 -2.34 -1.06 13.53
CA ILE A 110 -1.71 0.06 12.83
C ILE A 110 -0.21 0.11 13.14
N ARG A 111 0.19 0.01 14.42
CA ARG A 111 1.60 0.01 14.82
C ARG A 111 2.40 -1.11 14.15
N LEU A 112 1.88 -2.34 14.12
CA LEU A 112 2.57 -3.47 13.50
C LEU A 112 2.71 -3.30 11.98
N ARG A 113 1.71 -2.70 11.33
CA ARG A 113 1.78 -2.38 9.90
C ARG A 113 2.77 -1.25 9.61
N MET A 114 2.84 -0.25 10.48
CA MET A 114 3.84 0.83 10.39
C MET A 114 5.27 0.30 10.58
N GLN A 115 5.49 -0.58 11.54
CA GLN A 115 6.81 -1.22 11.76
C GLN A 115 7.31 -1.99 10.54
N ARG A 116 6.42 -2.54 9.73
CA ARG A 116 6.75 -3.20 8.47
C ARG A 116 6.83 -2.25 7.27
N GLY A 117 6.61 -0.95 7.48
CA GLY A 117 6.55 0.04 6.40
C GLY A 117 5.35 -0.09 5.46
N LEU A 118 4.35 -0.93 5.84
CA LEU A 118 3.16 -1.16 5.03
C LEU A 118 2.07 -0.11 5.26
N TYR A 119 2.05 0.50 6.46
CA TYR A 119 1.23 1.68 6.76
C TYR A 119 2.16 2.85 7.03
N ARG A 120 1.87 3.97 6.41
CA ARG A 120 2.71 5.17 6.49
C ARG A 120 1.86 6.43 6.47
N GLU A 121 2.32 7.41 7.23
CA GLU A 121 1.82 8.77 7.22
C GLU A 121 3.00 9.73 7.09
N ASP A 122 2.90 10.66 6.13
CA ASP A 122 3.97 11.62 5.89
C ASP A 122 3.35 12.97 5.48
N PRO A 123 3.27 13.92 6.42
CA PRO A 123 2.60 15.19 6.21
C PRO A 123 3.41 16.19 5.35
N ALA A 124 4.60 15.82 4.89
CA ALA A 124 5.47 16.69 4.09
C ALA A 124 5.90 16.04 2.77
N ALA A 125 5.28 14.93 2.37
CA ALA A 125 5.68 14.17 1.19
C ALA A 125 5.16 14.75 -0.13
N VAL A 126 4.12 15.58 -0.10
CA VAL A 126 3.60 16.25 -1.29
C VAL A 126 4.28 17.59 -1.45
N THR A 127 4.94 17.81 -2.59
CA THR A 127 5.64 19.07 -2.88
C THR A 127 5.01 19.72 -4.09
N PHE A 128 4.60 20.99 -3.97
CA PHE A 128 4.21 21.80 -5.10
C PHE A 128 5.46 22.33 -5.82
N LEU A 129 5.58 22.01 -7.10
CA LEU A 129 6.65 22.50 -7.98
C LEU A 129 6.29 23.87 -8.58
N THR A 130 5.01 24.08 -8.83
CA THR A 130 4.39 25.36 -9.23
C THR A 130 3.09 25.52 -8.44
N PRO A 131 2.38 26.64 -8.48
CA PRO A 131 1.10 26.79 -7.80
C PRO A 131 0.04 25.74 -8.16
N THR A 132 0.22 25.04 -9.28
CA THR A 132 -0.74 24.04 -9.79
C THR A 132 -0.14 22.65 -9.96
N LEU A 133 1.17 22.51 -10.13
CA LEU A 133 1.83 21.24 -10.36
C LEU A 133 2.41 20.69 -9.05
N PHE A 134 2.09 19.46 -8.71
CA PHE A 134 2.63 18.79 -7.54
C PHE A 134 3.29 17.46 -7.87
N ARG A 135 4.13 17.01 -6.98
CA ARG A 135 4.71 15.66 -7.01
C ARG A 135 4.70 15.03 -5.62
N THR A 136 4.63 13.70 -5.59
CA THR A 136 4.89 12.92 -4.38
C THR A 136 5.60 11.61 -4.71
N GLY A 137 6.41 11.13 -3.77
CA GLY A 137 7.06 9.82 -3.82
C GLY A 137 6.22 8.78 -3.09
N ILE A 138 5.94 7.65 -3.71
CA ILE A 138 5.27 6.52 -3.06
C ILE A 138 6.33 5.48 -2.73
N PRO A 139 6.80 5.37 -1.46
CA PRO A 139 7.77 4.36 -1.06
C PRO A 139 7.08 3.00 -0.94
N LEU A 140 7.55 2.05 -1.73
CA LEU A 140 7.04 0.69 -1.73
C LEU A 140 8.08 -0.22 -1.08
N PRO A 141 7.81 -0.81 0.10
CA PRO A 141 8.71 -1.78 0.71
C PRO A 141 8.74 -3.09 -0.08
N ALA A 142 9.80 -3.88 0.08
CA ALA A 142 9.97 -5.15 -0.64
C ALA A 142 8.86 -6.18 -0.34
N GLU A 143 8.23 -6.08 0.82
CA GLU A 143 7.13 -6.96 1.28
C GLU A 143 5.74 -6.52 0.79
N VAL A 144 5.68 -5.48 -0.05
CA VAL A 144 4.39 -4.97 -0.53
C VAL A 144 3.69 -6.05 -1.37
N PRO A 145 2.38 -6.34 -1.14
CA PRO A 145 1.64 -7.31 -1.92
C PRO A 145 1.50 -6.91 -3.39
N ILE A 146 1.51 -7.90 -4.27
CA ILE A 146 1.19 -7.71 -5.70
C ILE A 146 -0.30 -7.44 -5.87
N GLY A 147 -0.64 -6.65 -6.89
CA GLY A 147 -2.03 -6.34 -7.25
C GLY A 147 -2.24 -4.87 -7.56
N THR A 148 -3.50 -4.48 -7.68
CA THR A 148 -3.91 -3.11 -7.99
C THR A 148 -3.89 -2.24 -6.74
N TYR A 149 -3.33 -1.05 -6.89
CA TYR A 149 -3.22 -0.02 -5.87
C TYR A 149 -4.05 1.19 -6.28
N ASP A 150 -5.03 1.53 -5.48
CA ASP A 150 -5.87 2.70 -5.67
C ASP A 150 -5.18 3.94 -5.08
N VAL A 151 -5.16 5.01 -5.83
CA VAL A 151 -4.62 6.31 -5.42
C VAL A 151 -5.74 7.33 -5.42
N GLU A 152 -6.08 7.82 -4.25
CA GLU A 152 -7.08 8.87 -4.06
C GLU A 152 -6.37 10.19 -3.76
N ILE A 153 -6.62 11.20 -4.56
CA ILE A 153 -6.06 12.54 -4.40
C ILE A 153 -7.19 13.48 -3.99
N LYS A 154 -7.09 14.04 -2.80
CA LYS A 154 -8.08 14.96 -2.22
C LYS A 154 -7.52 16.36 -2.22
N LEU A 155 -8.32 17.30 -2.75
CA LEU A 155 -7.98 18.72 -2.81
C LEU A 155 -8.77 19.49 -1.74
N PHE A 156 -8.06 20.30 -1.00
CA PHE A 156 -8.62 21.22 -0.01
C PHE A 156 -8.27 22.65 -0.37
N ALA A 157 -9.15 23.59 0.02
CA ALA A 157 -8.89 25.01 -0.10
C ALA A 157 -9.50 25.72 1.11
N ASN A 158 -8.68 26.51 1.81
CA ASN A 158 -9.10 27.26 3.02
C ASN A 158 -9.79 26.36 4.07
N GLY A 159 -9.29 25.15 4.27
CA GLY A 159 -9.86 24.21 5.23
C GLY A 159 -11.07 23.40 4.75
N ALA A 160 -11.64 23.72 3.61
CA ALA A 160 -12.80 23.04 3.04
C ALA A 160 -12.36 21.99 2.01
N PHE A 161 -13.02 20.81 2.04
CA PHE A 161 -12.87 19.80 0.98
C PHE A 161 -13.47 20.33 -0.33
N VAL A 162 -12.70 20.26 -1.42
CA VAL A 162 -13.13 20.76 -2.75
C VAL A 162 -13.54 19.62 -3.65
N THR A 163 -12.61 18.67 -3.88
CA THR A 163 -12.85 17.54 -4.79
C THR A 163 -11.89 16.41 -4.51
N LYS A 164 -12.19 15.26 -5.08
CA LYS A 164 -11.28 14.12 -5.12
C LYS A 164 -11.14 13.56 -6.53
N THR A 165 -9.99 13.02 -6.82
CA THR A 165 -9.70 12.28 -8.06
C THR A 165 -9.10 10.94 -7.70
N GLU A 166 -9.47 9.90 -8.43
CA GLU A 166 -9.00 8.55 -8.23
C GLU A 166 -8.19 8.09 -9.45
N THR A 167 -7.10 7.41 -9.20
CA THR A 167 -6.30 6.72 -10.21
C THR A 167 -5.79 5.41 -9.62
N ALA A 168 -5.24 4.53 -10.43
CA ALA A 168 -4.71 3.26 -9.96
C ALA A 168 -3.41 2.91 -10.68
N PHE A 169 -2.58 2.10 -10.01
CA PHE A 169 -1.41 1.47 -10.62
C PHE A 169 -1.33 0.02 -10.15
N GLU A 170 -0.66 -0.82 -10.93
CA GLU A 170 -0.50 -2.21 -10.61
C GLU A 170 0.94 -2.52 -10.21
N ILE A 171 1.09 -3.29 -9.11
CA ILE A 171 2.37 -3.86 -8.71
C ILE A 171 2.41 -5.31 -9.15
N VAL A 172 3.35 -5.63 -10.02
CA VAL A 172 3.61 -6.99 -10.48
C VAL A 172 4.98 -7.44 -9.97
N LYS A 173 5.07 -8.71 -9.58
CA LYS A 173 6.34 -9.29 -9.16
C LYS A 173 7.12 -9.72 -10.41
N VAL A 174 8.21 -9.03 -10.70
CA VAL A 174 9.14 -9.45 -11.74
C VAL A 174 10.12 -10.44 -11.11
N GLY A 175 9.94 -11.71 -11.37
CA GLY A 175 10.80 -12.80 -10.87
C GLY A 175 11.47 -13.60 -11.98
N PHE A 176 12.39 -14.48 -11.61
CA PHE A 176 13.07 -15.41 -12.54
C PHE A 176 12.06 -16.20 -13.39
N GLU A 177 10.94 -16.62 -12.81
CA GLU A 177 9.86 -17.33 -13.51
C GLU A 177 9.28 -16.52 -14.66
N GLN A 178 9.04 -15.21 -14.45
CA GLN A 178 8.53 -14.33 -15.48
C GLN A 178 9.60 -14.06 -16.56
N PHE A 179 10.85 -13.90 -16.17
CA PHE A 179 11.97 -13.79 -17.10
C PHE A 179 12.04 -15.02 -18.01
N VAL A 180 12.00 -16.23 -17.43
CA VAL A 180 12.00 -17.51 -18.17
C VAL A 180 10.78 -17.60 -19.09
N ALA A 181 9.59 -17.31 -18.60
CA ALA A 181 8.36 -17.36 -19.39
C ALA A 181 8.35 -16.34 -20.55
N THR A 182 8.85 -15.12 -20.29
CA THR A 182 8.96 -14.08 -21.32
C THR A 182 9.98 -14.44 -22.38
N THR A 183 11.17 -14.91 -21.97
CA THR A 183 12.23 -15.36 -22.87
C THR A 183 11.78 -16.55 -23.72
N ALA A 184 11.09 -17.52 -23.11
CA ALA A 184 10.53 -18.66 -23.84
C ALA A 184 9.48 -18.26 -24.90
N ARG A 185 8.70 -17.20 -24.65
CA ARG A 185 7.69 -16.70 -25.59
C ARG A 185 8.27 -15.79 -26.67
N GLN A 186 9.20 -14.92 -26.32
CA GLN A 186 9.77 -13.93 -27.23
C GLN A 186 10.90 -14.51 -28.09
N ASN A 187 11.73 -15.37 -27.51
CA ASN A 187 12.93 -15.96 -28.14
C ASN A 187 12.90 -17.49 -28.00
N GLY A 188 11.84 -18.14 -28.47
CA GLY A 188 11.61 -19.56 -28.26
C GLY A 188 12.70 -20.46 -28.83
N LEU A 189 13.35 -20.09 -29.96
CA LEU A 189 14.47 -20.85 -30.55
C LEU A 189 15.71 -20.80 -29.65
N ASP A 190 16.10 -19.60 -29.20
CA ASP A 190 17.26 -19.40 -28.33
C ASP A 190 17.04 -20.08 -26.97
N TYR A 191 15.87 -19.99 -26.41
CA TYR A 191 15.49 -20.68 -25.18
C TYR A 191 15.53 -22.17 -25.33
N GLY A 192 15.00 -22.73 -26.43
CA GLY A 192 15.05 -24.16 -26.72
C GLY A 192 16.47 -24.70 -26.88
N LEU A 193 17.34 -23.94 -27.54
CA LEU A 193 18.75 -24.30 -27.75
C LEU A 193 19.53 -24.31 -26.42
N VAL A 194 19.33 -23.31 -25.58
CA VAL A 194 19.96 -23.23 -24.24
C VAL A 194 19.45 -24.36 -23.34
N MET A 195 18.14 -24.63 -23.30
CA MET A 195 17.61 -25.72 -22.50
C MET A 195 18.03 -27.10 -22.98
N GLY A 196 18.12 -27.31 -24.31
CA GLY A 196 18.65 -28.53 -24.90
C GLY A 196 20.11 -28.76 -24.53
N THR A 197 20.94 -27.73 -24.58
CA THR A 197 22.35 -27.80 -24.18
C THR A 197 22.51 -28.15 -22.70
N ILE A 198 21.71 -27.49 -21.82
CA ILE A 198 21.71 -27.79 -20.37
C ILE A 198 21.31 -29.26 -20.12
N ALA A 199 20.27 -29.75 -20.80
CA ALA A 199 19.83 -31.13 -20.67
C ALA A 199 20.91 -32.15 -21.09
N LEU A 200 21.60 -31.89 -22.23
CA LEU A 200 22.71 -32.74 -22.69
C LEU A 200 23.89 -32.73 -21.71
N MET A 201 24.25 -31.53 -21.19
CA MET A 201 25.35 -31.44 -20.20
C MET A 201 24.98 -32.15 -18.89
N THR A 202 23.74 -32.01 -18.43
CA THR A 202 23.28 -32.69 -17.21
C THR A 202 23.26 -34.21 -17.40
N GLY A 203 22.79 -34.71 -18.55
CA GLY A 203 22.79 -36.12 -18.88
C GLY A 203 24.21 -36.69 -18.99
N TRP A 204 25.13 -35.94 -19.61
CA TRP A 204 26.53 -36.31 -19.68
C TRP A 204 27.20 -36.36 -18.31
N MET A 205 27.00 -35.34 -17.47
CA MET A 205 27.50 -35.32 -16.08
C MET A 205 26.94 -36.49 -15.27
N ALA A 206 25.64 -36.74 -15.36
CA ALA A 206 25.02 -37.86 -14.69
C ALA A 206 25.64 -39.22 -15.13
N SER A 207 25.92 -39.40 -16.44
CA SER A 207 26.59 -40.58 -16.96
C SER A 207 27.99 -40.79 -16.36
N ILE A 208 28.74 -39.71 -16.10
CA ILE A 208 30.07 -39.82 -15.47
C ILE A 208 29.96 -40.18 -13.99
N VAL A 209 29.05 -39.45 -13.25
CA VAL A 209 28.92 -39.64 -11.81
C VAL A 209 28.34 -40.99 -11.42
N PHE A 210 27.40 -41.51 -12.22
CA PHE A 210 26.74 -42.79 -11.96
C PHE A 210 27.36 -43.99 -12.76
N ARG A 211 28.45 -43.79 -13.47
CA ARG A 211 29.18 -44.87 -14.12
C ARG A 211 29.84 -45.69 -13.04
N LYS A 212 29.17 -46.78 -12.64
CA LYS A 212 29.81 -47.85 -11.85
C LYS A 212 30.67 -48.68 -12.77
N ASP A 213 31.97 -48.80 -12.42
CA ASP A 213 32.86 -49.82 -12.97
C ASP A 213 32.36 -51.22 -12.64
#